data_fe7ee46af9787af6de6801dd0ffbe697
#
_entry.id   fe7ee46af9787af6de6801dd0ffbe697
#
_cell.length_a   1.000
_cell.length_b   1.000
_cell.length_c   1.000
_cell.angle_alpha   90.00
_cell.angle_beta   90.00
_cell.angle_gamma   90.00
#
_symmetry.space_group_name_H-M   'P 1'
#
loop_
_entity.id
_entity.type
_entity.pdbx_description
1 polymer ?
#
loop_
_entity_poly.entity_id
_entity_poly.type
_entity_poly.pdbx_seq_one_letter_code
_entity_poly.pdbx_strand_id
1 'polypeptide(L)'
;MKMPGNMQKMMQQAQQMQDKLQKEIGQIHVEASTGGGMVTVKMNGHKHVLGVSIDQEAMEDREMLEDMVRGAMNEAAKRVDEESQAKMGGMLGGMGLPPGLI
;
A
#
# COMPACT_ATOMS: atom_id res chain seq x y z
N MET A 1 33.72 -13.35 -18.61
CA MET A 1 34.09 -12.05 -18.08
C MET A 1 33.73 -11.97 -16.61
N LYS A 2 34.69 -11.71 -15.77
CA LYS A 2 34.42 -11.53 -14.34
C LYS A 2 33.92 -10.10 -14.11
N MET A 3 32.78 -9.97 -13.44
CA MET A 3 32.30 -8.66 -13.02
C MET A 3 33.26 -8.09 -11.96
N PRO A 4 33.54 -6.78 -12.00
CA PRO A 4 34.29 -6.15 -10.92
C PRO A 4 33.64 -6.40 -9.58
N GLY A 5 34.41 -6.59 -8.51
CA GLY A 5 33.88 -6.87 -7.19
C GLY A 5 32.95 -5.80 -6.65
N ASN A 6 33.16 -4.51 -7.00
CA ASN A 6 32.28 -3.42 -6.60
C ASN A 6 30.93 -3.45 -7.33
N MET A 7 30.88 -3.98 -8.56
CA MET A 7 29.58 -4.16 -9.24
C MET A 7 28.74 -5.24 -8.56
N GLN A 8 29.35 -6.35 -8.16
CA GLN A 8 28.64 -7.39 -7.41
C GLN A 8 28.10 -6.83 -6.08
N LYS A 9 28.91 -6.03 -5.39
CA LYS A 9 28.50 -5.38 -4.15
C LYS A 9 27.31 -4.45 -4.38
N MET A 10 27.35 -3.67 -5.45
CA MET A 10 26.26 -2.75 -5.80
C MET A 10 24.99 -3.51 -6.12
N MET A 11 25.10 -4.63 -6.85
CA MET A 11 23.94 -5.47 -7.17
C MET A 11 23.33 -6.08 -5.91
N GLN A 12 24.17 -6.55 -4.98
CA GLN A 12 23.68 -7.09 -3.71
C GLN A 12 22.99 -6.03 -2.88
N GLN A 13 23.54 -4.82 -2.83
CA GLN A 13 22.92 -3.72 -2.11
C GLN A 13 21.59 -3.32 -2.71
N ALA A 14 21.51 -3.26 -4.05
CA ALA A 14 20.26 -2.95 -4.75
C ALA A 14 19.20 -4.01 -4.45
N GLN A 15 19.58 -5.29 -4.45
CA GLN A 15 18.68 -6.38 -4.16
C GLN A 15 18.18 -6.34 -2.71
N GLN A 16 19.08 -6.07 -1.77
CA GLN A 16 18.71 -5.93 -0.36
C GLN A 16 17.75 -4.79 -0.14
N MET A 17 17.98 -3.67 -0.83
CA MET A 17 17.09 -2.51 -0.74
C MET A 17 15.72 -2.82 -1.33
N GLN A 18 15.67 -3.54 -2.45
CA GLN A 18 14.42 -3.97 -3.06
C GLN A 18 13.64 -4.90 -2.12
N ASP A 19 14.34 -5.87 -1.52
CA ASP A 19 13.74 -6.80 -0.56
C ASP A 19 13.20 -6.06 0.67
N LYS A 20 13.94 -5.09 1.16
CA LYS A 20 13.53 -4.26 2.29
C LYS A 20 12.28 -3.45 1.95
N LEU A 21 12.26 -2.87 0.75
CA LEU A 21 11.10 -2.10 0.28
C LEU A 21 9.86 -2.98 0.17
N GLN A 22 10.00 -4.17 -0.41
CA GLN A 22 8.90 -5.12 -0.52
C GLN A 22 8.36 -5.52 0.86
N LYS A 23 9.25 -5.74 1.80
CA LYS A 23 8.88 -6.08 3.17
C LYS A 23 8.13 -4.94 3.85
N GLU A 24 8.62 -3.71 3.70
CA GLU A 24 7.96 -2.55 4.29
C GLU A 24 6.60 -2.27 3.64
N ILE A 25 6.49 -2.44 2.33
CA ILE A 25 5.21 -2.32 1.63
C ILE A 25 4.23 -3.38 2.14
N GLY A 26 4.70 -4.62 2.33
CA GLY A 26 3.86 -5.69 2.86
C GLY A 26 3.36 -5.43 4.29
N GLN A 27 4.03 -4.58 5.05
CA GLN A 27 3.62 -4.22 6.40
C GLN A 27 2.60 -3.07 6.44
N ILE A 28 2.32 -2.43 5.31
CA ILE A 28 1.30 -1.40 5.24
C ILE A 28 -0.07 -2.02 5.48
N HIS A 29 -0.82 -1.46 6.42
CA HIS A 29 -2.20 -1.84 6.66
C HIS A 29 -3.03 -0.58 6.68
N VAL A 30 -4.03 -0.51 5.81
CA VAL A 30 -4.94 0.61 5.75
C VAL A 30 -6.35 0.14 6.04
N GLU A 31 -7.17 1.07 6.48
CA GLU A 31 -8.58 0.85 6.75
C GLU A 31 -9.35 2.01 6.16
N ALA A 32 -10.40 1.71 5.40
CA ALA A 32 -11.23 2.72 4.77
C ALA A 32 -12.68 2.39 5.00
N SER A 33 -13.48 3.42 5.31
CA SER A 33 -14.91 3.25 5.60
C SER A 33 -15.72 4.17 4.73
N THR A 34 -16.96 3.74 4.45
CA THR A 34 -17.96 4.53 3.75
C THR A 34 -19.29 4.45 4.49
N GLY A 35 -20.20 5.37 4.15
CA GLY A 35 -21.54 5.38 4.74
C GLY A 35 -21.54 5.61 6.24
N GLY A 36 -20.63 6.47 6.74
CA GLY A 36 -20.54 6.72 8.18
C GLY A 36 -20.05 5.53 9.00
N GLY A 37 -19.28 4.66 8.36
CA GLY A 37 -18.73 3.46 9.01
C GLY A 37 -19.53 2.19 8.76
N MET A 38 -20.57 2.25 7.93
CA MET A 38 -21.39 1.07 7.63
C MET A 38 -20.62 -0.02 6.90
N VAL A 39 -19.66 0.37 6.05
CA VAL A 39 -18.79 -0.56 5.34
C VAL A 39 -17.34 -0.16 5.60
N THR A 40 -16.55 -1.12 6.05
CA THR A 40 -15.13 -0.91 6.32
C THR A 40 -14.34 -1.98 5.60
N VAL A 41 -13.28 -1.57 4.89
CA VAL A 41 -12.36 -2.47 4.18
C VAL A 41 -10.97 -2.30 4.76
N LYS A 42 -10.34 -3.42 5.08
CA LYS A 42 -8.93 -3.49 5.51
C LYS A 42 -8.10 -4.05 4.37
N MET A 43 -6.97 -3.41 4.07
CA MET A 43 -6.13 -3.77 2.94
C MET A 43 -4.67 -3.67 3.31
N ASN A 44 -3.82 -4.54 2.75
CA ASN A 44 -2.38 -4.45 2.93
C ASN A 44 -1.72 -3.68 1.78
N GLY A 45 -0.41 -3.51 1.87
CA GLY A 45 0.35 -2.76 0.87
C GLY A 45 0.40 -3.38 -0.52
N HIS A 46 0.09 -4.66 -0.63
CA HIS A 46 -0.03 -5.35 -1.92
C HIS A 46 -1.46 -5.29 -2.46
N LYS A 47 -2.31 -4.50 -1.84
CA LYS A 47 -3.72 -4.32 -2.21
C LYS A 47 -4.54 -5.60 -2.09
N HIS A 48 -4.14 -6.48 -1.17
CA HIS A 48 -4.97 -7.60 -0.78
C HIS A 48 -5.97 -7.14 0.28
N VAL A 49 -7.21 -7.50 0.09
CA VAL A 49 -8.27 -7.22 1.06
C VAL A 49 -8.12 -8.21 2.21
N LEU A 50 -7.87 -7.69 3.41
CA LEU A 50 -7.66 -8.49 4.60
C LEU A 50 -8.97 -8.73 5.36
N GLY A 51 -9.93 -7.85 5.19
CA GLY A 51 -11.22 -7.98 5.84
C GLY A 51 -12.21 -6.98 5.31
N VAL A 52 -13.47 -7.33 5.39
CA VAL A 52 -14.60 -6.46 5.05
C VAL A 52 -15.59 -6.56 6.19
N SER A 53 -15.99 -5.43 6.72
CA SER A 53 -17.03 -5.35 7.78
C SER A 53 -18.21 -4.58 7.24
N ILE A 54 -19.40 -5.13 7.41
CA ILE A 54 -20.64 -4.54 6.90
C ILE A 54 -21.64 -4.51 8.05
N ASP A 55 -22.13 -3.31 8.37
CA ASP A 55 -23.21 -3.17 9.36
C ASP A 55 -24.51 -3.76 8.81
N GLN A 56 -25.30 -4.31 9.71
CA GLN A 56 -26.57 -4.94 9.34
C GLN A 56 -27.53 -3.96 8.66
N GLU A 57 -27.52 -2.69 9.05
CA GLU A 57 -28.35 -1.66 8.42
C GLU A 57 -28.04 -1.50 6.93
N ALA A 58 -26.78 -1.67 6.53
CA ALA A 58 -26.38 -1.55 5.13
C ALA A 58 -26.94 -2.67 4.27
N MET A 59 -27.30 -3.80 4.88
CA MET A 59 -27.86 -4.95 4.16
C MET A 59 -29.30 -4.71 3.68
N GLU A 60 -29.96 -3.70 4.18
CA GLU A 60 -31.35 -3.40 3.83
C GLU A 60 -31.49 -2.77 2.45
N ASP A 61 -30.43 -2.14 1.94
CA ASP A 61 -30.41 -1.50 0.62
C ASP A 61 -29.24 -2.05 -0.18
N ARG A 62 -29.53 -2.95 -1.09
CA ARG A 62 -28.53 -3.64 -1.88
C ARG A 62 -27.70 -2.70 -2.75
N GLU A 63 -28.37 -1.77 -3.46
CA GLU A 63 -27.67 -0.85 -4.35
C GLU A 63 -26.74 0.08 -3.57
N MET A 64 -27.23 0.59 -2.43
CA MET A 64 -26.43 1.42 -1.56
C MET A 64 -25.23 0.63 -1.02
N LEU A 65 -25.44 -0.62 -0.63
CA LEU A 65 -24.37 -1.48 -0.14
C LEU A 65 -23.29 -1.69 -1.21
N GLU A 66 -23.70 -1.97 -2.44
CA GLU A 66 -22.76 -2.17 -3.56
C GLU A 66 -21.90 -0.92 -3.77
N ASP A 67 -22.52 0.26 -3.74
CA ASP A 67 -21.81 1.53 -3.89
C ASP A 67 -20.84 1.79 -2.73
N MET A 68 -21.26 1.49 -1.51
CA MET A 68 -20.41 1.69 -0.33
C MET A 68 -19.21 0.74 -0.34
N VAL A 69 -19.39 -0.52 -0.75
CA VAL A 69 -18.29 -1.47 -0.86
C VAL A 69 -17.29 -1.00 -1.91
N ARG A 70 -17.75 -0.60 -3.08
CA ARG A 70 -16.89 -0.07 -4.12
C ARG A 70 -16.11 1.15 -3.63
N GLY A 71 -16.78 2.10 -2.98
CA GLY A 71 -16.16 3.29 -2.45
C GLY A 71 -15.11 2.98 -1.40
N ALA A 72 -15.39 2.06 -0.49
CA ALA A 72 -14.45 1.67 0.56
C ALA A 72 -13.22 0.98 -0.02
N MET A 73 -13.40 0.11 -1.03
CA MET A 73 -12.29 -0.56 -1.68
C MET A 73 -11.39 0.41 -2.44
N ASN A 74 -12.00 1.34 -3.17
CA ASN A 74 -11.24 2.36 -3.91
C ASN A 74 -10.48 3.30 -2.97
N GLU A 75 -11.11 3.70 -1.87
CA GLU A 75 -10.45 4.54 -0.87
C GLU A 75 -9.30 3.80 -0.19
N ALA A 76 -9.48 2.52 0.13
CA ALA A 76 -8.41 1.71 0.71
C ALA A 76 -7.22 1.62 -0.25
N ALA A 77 -7.48 1.36 -1.53
CA ALA A 77 -6.42 1.27 -2.54
C ALA A 77 -5.66 2.60 -2.67
N LYS A 78 -6.39 3.71 -2.63
CA LYS A 78 -5.79 5.04 -2.68
C LYS A 78 -4.88 5.29 -1.47
N ARG A 79 -5.32 4.90 -0.28
CA ARG A 79 -4.51 5.03 0.94
C ARG A 79 -3.26 4.17 0.89
N VAL A 80 -3.35 2.97 0.33
CA VAL A 80 -2.18 2.12 0.12
C VAL A 80 -1.18 2.82 -0.79
N ASP A 81 -1.63 3.39 -1.90
CA ASP A 81 -0.75 4.11 -2.82
C ASP A 81 -0.07 5.29 -2.13
N GLU A 82 -0.81 6.06 -1.35
CA GLU A 82 -0.26 7.21 -0.62
C GLU A 82 0.80 6.77 0.41
N GLU A 83 0.53 5.72 1.17
CA GLU A 83 1.49 5.21 2.14
C GLU A 83 2.70 4.57 1.49
N SER A 84 2.51 3.86 0.36
CA SER A 84 3.61 3.29 -0.42
C SER A 84 4.54 4.37 -0.93
N GLN A 85 3.99 5.45 -1.47
CA GLN A 85 4.77 6.58 -1.95
C GLN A 85 5.54 7.27 -0.82
N ALA A 86 4.91 7.42 0.34
CA ALA A 86 5.57 8.00 1.51
C ALA A 86 6.76 7.15 1.96
N LYS A 87 6.60 5.83 1.97
CA LYS A 87 7.69 4.92 2.34
C LYS A 87 8.82 4.95 1.31
N MET A 88 8.48 4.95 0.03
CA MET A 88 9.47 5.07 -1.05
C MET A 88 10.22 6.39 -0.97
N GLY A 89 9.50 7.49 -0.78
CA GLY A 89 10.08 8.81 -0.62
C GLY A 89 11.04 8.88 0.57
N GLY A 90 10.65 8.29 1.70
CA GLY A 90 11.52 8.23 2.87
C GLY A 90 12.79 7.44 2.64
N MET A 91 12.70 6.31 1.93
CA MET A 91 13.86 5.49 1.59
C MET A 91 14.80 6.21 0.61
N LEU A 92 14.23 6.83 -0.43
CA LEU A 92 15.00 7.57 -1.42
C LEU A 92 15.60 8.84 -0.82
N GLY A 93 14.89 9.48 0.12
CA GLY A 93 15.41 10.61 0.87
C GLY A 93 16.63 10.23 1.70
N GLY A 94 16.61 9.03 2.29
CA GLY A 94 17.75 8.49 3.02
C GLY A 94 18.96 8.20 2.14
N MET A 95 18.75 8.08 0.82
CA MET A 95 19.84 7.92 -0.15
C MET A 95 20.38 9.26 -0.67
N GLY A 96 19.86 10.38 -0.19
CA GLY A 96 20.30 11.71 -0.60
C GLY A 96 19.69 12.22 -1.89
N LEU A 97 18.65 11.57 -2.39
CA LEU A 97 17.96 12.00 -3.61
C LEU A 97 16.95 13.10 -3.29
N PRO A 98 16.82 14.14 -4.16
CA PRO A 98 15.83 15.19 -3.93
C PRO A 98 14.41 14.64 -3.98
N PRO A 99 13.53 15.09 -3.08
CA PRO A 99 12.14 14.60 -3.07
C PRO A 99 11.37 14.89 -4.37
N GLY A 100 11.77 15.89 -5.12
CA GLY A 100 11.09 16.29 -6.34
C GLY A 100 11.33 15.36 -7.55
N LEU A 101 12.20 14.35 -7.40
CA LEU A 101 12.49 13.38 -8.46
C LEU A 101 11.58 12.15 -8.41
N ILE A 102 10.67 12.09 -7.45
CA ILE A 102 9.81 10.93 -7.23
C ILE A 102 8.42 11.15 -7.78
#